data_f3da04cbbf3630d3f9162df1ca9ef063
#
_entry.id   f3da04cbbf3630d3f9162df1ca9ef063
#
_cell.length_a   1.000
_cell.length_b   1.000
_cell.length_c   1.000
_cell.angle_alpha   90.00
_cell.angle_beta   90.00
_cell.angle_gamma   90.00
#
_symmetry.space_group_name_H-M   'P 1'
#
loop_
_entity.id
_entity.type
_entity.pdbx_description
1 polymer ?
#
loop_
_entity_poly.entity_id
_entity_poly.type
_entity_poly.pdbx_seq_one_letter_code
_entity_poly.pdbx_strand_id
1 'polypeptide(L)'
;SLSGLLIPRVALPKTTDPAERLRFVFKENIPGYFPYTAGVFPLKREGEDPTRMFAGEGTPERTNKRFHYLSADMPASRLSTAFDSVTLYGEDPDFRPDIFGKIGNSGVNICTLDDMKKLYAGFELTSPTTSVSMTINGPAPIILAMFMNTAIDQQVERYLKAEGEWEQALQTVKASFEQAGLQAPEYAGSLPEGNDGFGLGTLGVSGDTLVDPEVYERIKRETLQVVRGTVQADILKEDQGQNTCIFSTEFALKMMGDVQAYFTEYHVRNYYSVSISGYHIAEAGANPITQAAFTLANGFTYVEYYLARGLKIDDFAHNLSFFFSNGLDPEYAVIGRVARRIWAVAMKKKYGANDRSQKLKYHIQTSGRSLHAKEIQFNDIRTTLQALLAVYDNCNSLHTNAYDEAITTPTEESVRRALAIQMIINKELGTAKNENPNQGSYFIEELTDLVEEAILQEFDRLTDRGGVLGAMESMYQRGKIQDESLHYETKKHSGELPIVGVNMFMSDHEVQ
;
A
#
# COMPACT_ATOMS: atom_id res chain seq x y z
N SER A 1 10.08 -28.03 -14.75
CA SER A 1 10.47 -28.54 -13.43
C SER A 1 11.87 -29.14 -13.48
N LEU A 2 12.48 -29.36 -12.33
CA LEU A 2 13.77 -30.07 -12.21
C LEU A 2 13.69 -31.51 -12.71
N SER A 3 12.50 -32.13 -12.70
CA SER A 3 12.25 -33.46 -13.27
C SER A 3 12.11 -33.46 -14.81
N GLY A 4 12.28 -32.34 -15.47
CA GLY A 4 12.15 -32.20 -16.93
C GLY A 4 10.71 -32.04 -17.44
N LEU A 5 9.70 -31.98 -16.54
CA LEU A 5 8.31 -31.74 -16.96
C LEU A 5 8.12 -30.29 -17.42
N LEU A 6 7.47 -30.14 -18.56
CA LEU A 6 7.01 -28.82 -19.04
C LEU A 6 5.72 -28.46 -18.30
N ILE A 7 5.77 -27.40 -17.50
CA ILE A 7 4.63 -26.91 -16.72
C ILE A 7 4.11 -25.65 -17.42
N PRO A 8 2.81 -25.56 -17.75
CA PRO A 8 2.25 -24.39 -18.39
C PRO A 8 2.27 -23.20 -17.43
N ARG A 9 2.60 -22.01 -17.95
CA ARG A 9 2.53 -20.76 -17.19
C ARG A 9 1.10 -20.44 -16.78
N VAL A 10 0.13 -20.70 -17.66
CA VAL A 10 -1.31 -20.55 -17.42
C VAL A 10 -1.99 -21.90 -17.65
N ALA A 11 -2.69 -22.39 -16.65
CA ALA A 11 -3.50 -23.59 -16.76
C ALA A 11 -4.87 -23.26 -17.39
N LEU A 12 -5.24 -24.00 -18.42
CA LEU A 12 -6.54 -23.90 -19.08
C LEU A 12 -7.38 -25.16 -18.85
N PRO A 13 -8.72 -25.06 -18.79
CA PRO A 13 -9.57 -26.22 -18.64
C PRO A 13 -9.43 -27.18 -19.82
N LYS A 14 -9.37 -28.46 -19.56
CA LYS A 14 -9.29 -29.51 -20.58
C LYS A 14 -10.65 -30.13 -20.90
N THR A 15 -11.72 -29.50 -20.48
CA THR A 15 -13.08 -30.00 -20.73
C THR A 15 -13.51 -29.83 -22.17
N THR A 16 -14.29 -30.79 -22.67
CA THR A 16 -14.97 -30.70 -23.97
C THR A 16 -16.44 -30.29 -23.83
N ASP A 17 -16.96 -30.25 -22.60
CA ASP A 17 -18.33 -29.82 -22.33
C ASP A 17 -18.49 -28.31 -22.60
N PRO A 18 -19.44 -27.90 -23.44
CA PRO A 18 -19.70 -26.49 -23.72
C PRO A 18 -20.14 -25.69 -22.49
N ALA A 19 -20.87 -26.27 -21.56
CA ALA A 19 -21.33 -25.62 -20.34
C ALA A 19 -20.16 -25.31 -19.39
N GLU A 20 -19.25 -26.23 -19.21
CA GLU A 20 -18.02 -26.02 -18.43
C GLU A 20 -17.11 -24.96 -19.07
N ARG A 21 -16.99 -24.95 -20.40
CA ARG A 21 -16.23 -23.90 -21.11
C ARG A 21 -16.86 -22.55 -20.93
N LEU A 22 -18.18 -22.46 -21.03
CA LEU A 22 -18.92 -21.22 -20.84
C LEU A 22 -18.75 -20.73 -19.39
N ARG A 23 -18.87 -21.62 -18.40
CA ARG A 23 -18.63 -21.32 -16.99
C ARG A 23 -17.24 -20.76 -16.76
N PHE A 24 -16.21 -21.39 -17.35
CA PHE A 24 -14.84 -20.91 -17.24
C PHE A 24 -14.69 -19.49 -17.82
N VAL A 25 -15.21 -19.24 -19.03
CA VAL A 25 -15.12 -17.92 -19.68
C VAL A 25 -15.83 -16.83 -18.87
N PHE A 26 -16.98 -17.14 -18.28
CA PHE A 26 -17.74 -16.15 -17.50
C PHE A 26 -17.25 -15.97 -16.07
N LYS A 27 -16.72 -17.01 -15.41
CA LYS A 27 -16.32 -16.95 -14.01
C LYS A 27 -14.81 -16.82 -13.81
N GLU A 28 -14.02 -17.49 -14.62
CA GLU A 28 -12.59 -17.64 -14.40
C GLU A 28 -11.73 -16.81 -15.32
N ASN A 29 -12.25 -16.12 -16.24
CA ASN A 29 -11.58 -15.22 -17.15
C ASN A 29 -10.29 -15.71 -17.82
N ILE A 30 -10.28 -15.68 -19.10
CA ILE A 30 -9.05 -15.76 -19.88
C ILE A 30 -8.32 -14.41 -19.72
N PRO A 31 -6.98 -14.40 -19.50
CA PRO A 31 -6.21 -13.17 -19.43
C PRO A 31 -6.50 -12.20 -20.57
N GLY A 32 -6.73 -10.95 -20.26
CA GLY A 32 -7.07 -9.91 -21.23
C GLY A 32 -8.57 -9.70 -21.46
N TYR A 33 -9.43 -10.60 -20.96
CA TYR A 33 -10.89 -10.48 -21.07
C TYR A 33 -11.52 -10.01 -19.77
N PHE A 34 -12.70 -9.41 -19.90
CA PHE A 34 -13.50 -8.96 -18.77
C PHE A 34 -14.59 -9.99 -18.42
N PRO A 35 -14.91 -10.20 -17.13
CA PRO A 35 -14.30 -9.67 -15.91
C PRO A 35 -12.99 -10.37 -15.55
N TYR A 36 -12.06 -9.67 -14.88
CA TYR A 36 -10.74 -10.16 -14.48
C TYR A 36 -10.78 -10.94 -13.17
N THR A 37 -10.91 -12.24 -13.20
CA THR A 37 -10.87 -13.05 -11.99
C THR A 37 -9.46 -13.55 -11.66
N ALA A 38 -8.65 -13.91 -12.64
CA ALA A 38 -7.26 -14.28 -12.44
C ALA A 38 -6.36 -13.08 -12.11
N GLY A 39 -6.65 -11.92 -12.69
CA GLY A 39 -5.95 -10.67 -12.39
C GLY A 39 -4.48 -10.61 -12.79
N VAL A 40 -4.02 -11.52 -13.62
CA VAL A 40 -2.60 -11.70 -13.89
C VAL A 40 -2.16 -10.99 -15.14
N PHE A 41 -2.85 -11.20 -16.21
CA PHE A 41 -2.61 -10.54 -17.48
C PHE A 41 -3.59 -9.40 -17.68
N PRO A 42 -3.18 -8.34 -18.17
CA PRO A 42 -1.93 -7.62 -18.25
C PRO A 42 -1.71 -6.75 -17.02
N LEU A 43 -2.08 -7.20 -15.82
CA LEU A 43 -2.02 -6.45 -14.57
C LEU A 43 -0.63 -6.44 -13.94
N LYS A 44 0.19 -7.45 -14.23
CA LYS A 44 1.58 -7.55 -13.78
C LYS A 44 2.54 -7.24 -14.92
N ARG A 45 3.67 -6.65 -14.59
CA ARG A 45 4.79 -6.54 -15.51
C ARG A 45 5.50 -7.89 -15.61
N GLU A 46 6.00 -8.20 -16.80
CA GLU A 46 6.78 -9.40 -17.00
C GLU A 46 8.07 -9.34 -16.17
N GLY A 47 8.36 -10.42 -15.43
CA GLY A 47 9.56 -10.52 -14.60
C GLY A 47 9.51 -9.79 -13.26
N GLU A 48 8.44 -9.06 -12.93
CA GLU A 48 8.26 -8.45 -11.60
C GLU A 48 7.48 -9.37 -10.66
N ASP A 49 8.06 -9.68 -9.50
CA ASP A 49 7.34 -10.29 -8.39
C ASP A 49 6.65 -9.20 -7.51
N PRO A 50 5.69 -9.57 -6.64
CA PRO A 50 4.91 -8.61 -5.85
C PRO A 50 5.67 -8.04 -4.64
N THR A 51 6.94 -8.37 -4.45
CA THR A 51 7.71 -8.06 -3.25
C THR A 51 7.76 -6.57 -2.95
N ARG A 52 7.36 -6.21 -1.74
CA ARG A 52 7.40 -4.84 -1.19
C ARG A 52 7.56 -4.93 0.32
N MET A 53 8.43 -4.10 0.90
CA MET A 53 8.61 -4.02 2.35
C MET A 53 8.30 -2.62 2.85
N PHE A 54 7.52 -2.52 3.94
CA PHE A 54 7.36 -1.28 4.68
C PHE A 54 8.54 -1.11 5.65
N ALA A 55 9.02 0.11 5.75
CA ALA A 55 10.01 0.52 6.72
C ALA A 55 9.71 1.94 7.21
N GLY A 56 10.06 2.21 8.44
CA GLY A 56 9.96 3.52 9.04
C GLY A 56 10.41 3.45 10.49
N GLU A 57 11.48 4.17 10.81
CA GLU A 57 12.04 4.27 12.15
C GLU A 57 12.93 5.50 12.28
N GLY A 58 12.85 6.17 13.41
CA GLY A 58 13.76 7.22 13.80
C GLY A 58 13.78 8.42 12.85
N THR A 59 14.97 8.87 12.54
CA THR A 59 15.22 9.98 11.62
C THR A 59 15.10 9.56 10.15
N PRO A 60 14.94 10.53 9.22
CA PRO A 60 14.95 10.24 7.78
C PRO A 60 16.17 9.44 7.33
N GLU A 61 17.36 9.78 7.83
CA GLU A 61 18.61 9.11 7.47
C GLU A 61 18.65 7.65 7.94
N ARG A 62 18.07 7.37 9.11
CA ARG A 62 18.00 5.99 9.61
C ARG A 62 17.10 5.14 8.75
N THR A 63 15.93 5.65 8.36
CA THR A 63 15.03 4.96 7.43
C THR A 63 15.60 4.88 6.02
N ASN A 64 16.31 5.90 5.54
CA ASN A 64 17.03 5.87 4.26
C ASN A 64 18.04 4.71 4.21
N LYS A 65 18.83 4.51 5.28
CA LYS A 65 19.73 3.35 5.39
C LYS A 65 19.00 2.03 5.32
N ARG A 66 17.84 1.92 5.96
CA ARG A 66 16.99 0.73 5.90
C ARG A 66 16.48 0.48 4.48
N PHE A 67 16.07 1.51 3.76
CA PHE A 67 15.63 1.39 2.38
C PHE A 67 16.74 0.91 1.45
N HIS A 68 17.95 1.44 1.57
CA HIS A 68 19.10 0.96 0.79
C HIS A 68 19.42 -0.49 1.10
N TYR A 69 19.40 -0.89 2.36
CA TYR A 69 19.58 -2.29 2.77
C TYR A 69 18.53 -3.23 2.14
N LEU A 70 17.24 -2.85 2.19
CA LEU A 70 16.15 -3.67 1.66
C LEU A 70 16.07 -3.68 0.12
N SER A 71 16.64 -2.68 -0.54
CA SER A 71 16.63 -2.57 -2.00
C SER A 71 17.90 -3.12 -2.65
N ALA A 72 18.91 -3.43 -1.87
CA ALA A 72 20.12 -4.07 -2.35
C ALA A 72 19.75 -5.39 -3.07
N ASP A 73 20.32 -5.64 -4.23
CA ASP A 73 20.09 -6.84 -5.05
C ASP A 73 18.63 -7.04 -5.54
N MET A 74 17.75 -6.07 -5.34
CA MET A 74 16.37 -6.14 -5.84
C MET A 74 16.25 -5.53 -7.24
N PRO A 75 15.44 -6.12 -8.13
CA PRO A 75 15.24 -5.60 -9.49
C PRO A 75 14.48 -4.27 -9.53
N ALA A 76 13.84 -3.89 -8.44
CA ALA A 76 13.07 -2.66 -8.30
C ALA A 76 13.12 -2.15 -6.86
N SER A 77 13.26 -0.82 -6.70
CA SER A 77 13.20 -0.13 -5.42
C SER A 77 11.75 0.22 -5.07
N ARG A 78 11.14 -0.57 -4.19
CA ARG A 78 9.76 -0.36 -3.74
C ARG A 78 9.75 0.13 -2.30
N LEU A 79 9.79 1.45 -2.16
CA LEU A 79 9.97 2.15 -0.89
C LEU A 79 8.60 2.40 -0.25
N SER A 80 8.22 1.56 0.71
CA SER A 80 6.99 1.74 1.47
C SER A 80 7.30 2.32 2.84
N THR A 81 6.78 3.51 3.10
CA THR A 81 7.14 4.31 4.26
C THR A 81 6.05 4.30 5.31
N ALA A 82 6.39 3.88 6.52
CA ALA A 82 5.60 4.07 7.72
C ALA A 82 6.07 5.34 8.44
N PHE A 83 5.13 6.21 8.78
CA PHE A 83 5.39 7.45 9.53
C PHE A 83 5.05 7.26 11.00
N ASP A 84 5.76 7.95 11.86
CA ASP A 84 5.48 7.94 13.28
C ASP A 84 4.17 8.68 13.63
N SER A 85 3.70 8.52 14.86
CA SER A 85 2.45 9.12 15.28
C SER A 85 2.47 10.65 15.27
N VAL A 86 3.63 11.28 15.44
CA VAL A 86 3.76 12.74 15.41
C VAL A 86 3.50 13.23 13.98
N THR A 87 4.14 12.61 12.99
CA THR A 87 3.90 12.90 11.56
C THR A 87 2.45 12.59 11.15
N LEU A 88 1.87 11.47 11.66
CA LEU A 88 0.50 11.06 11.36
C LEU A 88 -0.56 12.06 11.87
N TYR A 89 -0.26 12.82 12.90
CA TYR A 89 -1.12 13.90 13.41
C TYR A 89 -0.80 15.29 12.82
N GLY A 90 0.21 15.37 11.93
CA GLY A 90 0.63 16.64 11.35
C GLY A 90 1.30 17.58 12.35
N GLU A 91 1.92 17.03 13.38
CA GLU A 91 2.63 17.74 14.44
C GLU A 91 4.13 17.78 14.18
N ASP A 92 4.79 18.78 14.71
CA ASP A 92 6.25 18.86 14.72
C ASP A 92 6.83 18.17 15.98
N PRO A 93 8.05 17.60 15.87
CA PRO A 93 8.75 17.06 17.03
C PRO A 93 9.08 18.17 18.04
N ASP A 94 8.83 17.91 19.33
CA ASP A 94 9.08 18.85 20.42
C ASP A 94 9.30 18.10 21.74
N PHE A 95 9.84 18.79 22.76
CA PHE A 95 9.99 18.29 24.12
C PHE A 95 8.68 18.43 24.92
N ARG A 96 7.64 17.71 24.50
CA ARG A 96 6.33 17.70 25.15
C ARG A 96 6.03 16.31 25.73
N PRO A 97 5.37 16.23 26.89
CA PRO A 97 5.06 14.93 27.51
C PRO A 97 4.15 14.03 26.69
N ASP A 98 3.24 14.60 25.89
CA ASP A 98 2.27 13.87 25.06
C ASP A 98 2.90 13.16 23.87
N ILE A 99 4.05 13.64 23.39
CA ILE A 99 4.80 13.03 22.27
C ILE A 99 6.15 12.42 22.67
N PHE A 100 6.51 12.53 23.96
CA PHE A 100 7.76 11.96 24.46
C PHE A 100 7.79 10.44 24.23
N GLY A 101 8.86 9.94 23.63
CA GLY A 101 9.03 8.53 23.29
C GLY A 101 8.24 8.06 22.07
N LYS A 102 7.47 8.93 21.40
CA LYS A 102 6.72 8.60 20.18
C LYS A 102 7.44 9.04 18.90
N ILE A 103 8.34 10.02 19.00
CA ILE A 103 9.09 10.55 17.85
C ILE A 103 10.02 9.47 17.30
N GLY A 104 9.83 9.12 16.02
CA GLY A 104 10.61 8.08 15.37
C GLY A 104 10.32 6.65 15.84
N ASN A 105 9.29 6.46 16.65
CA ASN A 105 8.87 5.14 17.13
C ASN A 105 7.76 4.58 16.21
N SER A 106 7.93 3.33 15.76
CA SER A 106 7.02 2.65 14.83
C SER A 106 6.77 3.39 13.50
N GLY A 107 7.71 4.23 13.10
CA GLY A 107 7.66 5.01 11.87
C GLY A 107 8.76 6.06 11.83
N VAL A 108 9.00 6.64 10.68
CA VAL A 108 9.93 7.76 10.49
C VAL A 108 9.26 9.08 10.81
N ASN A 109 9.97 9.98 11.49
CA ASN A 109 9.52 11.35 11.69
C ASN A 109 9.89 12.23 10.50
N ILE A 110 8.91 12.87 9.88
CA ILE A 110 9.06 13.80 8.76
C ILE A 110 8.28 15.07 9.08
N CYS A 111 8.96 16.18 9.23
CA CYS A 111 8.34 17.49 9.50
C CYS A 111 8.71 18.57 8.49
N THR A 112 9.74 18.36 7.67
CA THR A 112 10.21 19.32 6.67
C THR A 112 10.39 18.67 5.30
N LEU A 113 10.48 19.52 4.26
CA LEU A 113 10.85 19.06 2.92
C LEU A 113 12.26 18.45 2.89
N ASP A 114 13.18 18.98 3.68
CA ASP A 114 14.54 18.45 3.77
C ASP A 114 14.58 17.05 4.37
N ASP A 115 13.71 16.75 5.34
CA ASP A 115 13.56 15.40 5.85
C ASP A 115 13.10 14.43 4.77
N MET A 116 12.16 14.86 3.91
CA MET A 116 11.71 14.05 2.79
C MET A 116 12.82 13.82 1.77
N LYS A 117 13.63 14.84 1.48
CA LYS A 117 14.82 14.73 0.60
C LYS A 117 15.84 13.75 1.15
N LYS A 118 16.12 13.81 2.45
CA LYS A 118 17.03 12.87 3.13
C LYS A 118 16.49 11.45 3.13
N LEU A 119 15.17 11.28 3.34
CA LEU A 119 14.52 9.98 3.35
C LEU A 119 14.71 9.21 2.04
N TYR A 120 14.60 9.89 0.91
CA TYR A 120 14.71 9.27 -0.41
C TYR A 120 16.01 9.57 -1.15
N ALA A 121 17.02 10.07 -0.45
CA ALA A 121 18.34 10.34 -1.04
C ALA A 121 18.96 9.08 -1.67
N GLY A 122 19.56 9.25 -2.85
CA GLY A 122 20.18 8.16 -3.61
C GLY A 122 19.20 7.27 -4.39
N PHE A 123 17.88 7.53 -4.30
CA PHE A 123 16.86 6.86 -5.13
C PHE A 123 16.36 7.79 -6.20
N GLU A 124 16.45 7.39 -7.46
CA GLU A 124 15.83 8.15 -8.53
C GLU A 124 14.31 7.95 -8.54
N LEU A 125 13.57 8.98 -8.10
CA LEU A 125 12.11 8.90 -7.95
C LEU A 125 11.34 8.88 -9.27
N THR A 126 11.98 9.24 -10.39
CA THR A 126 11.38 9.16 -11.74
C THR A 126 11.72 7.88 -12.48
N SER A 127 12.56 7.02 -11.90
CA SER A 127 12.89 5.73 -12.50
C SER A 127 11.66 4.82 -12.62
N PRO A 128 11.48 4.12 -13.73
CA PRO A 128 10.37 3.16 -13.89
C PRO A 128 10.44 1.99 -12.90
N THR A 129 11.59 1.73 -12.29
CA THR A 129 11.80 0.68 -11.28
C THR A 129 11.69 1.18 -9.86
N THR A 130 11.54 2.50 -9.63
CA THR A 130 11.33 3.07 -8.29
C THR A 130 9.86 3.38 -8.08
N SER A 131 9.31 3.00 -6.91
CA SER A 131 7.97 3.39 -6.49
C SER A 131 7.92 3.65 -4.99
N VAL A 132 7.21 4.70 -4.58
CA VAL A 132 7.09 5.13 -3.19
C VAL A 132 5.66 4.98 -2.72
N SER A 133 5.43 4.26 -1.62
CA SER A 133 4.13 4.19 -0.97
C SER A 133 4.22 4.82 0.41
N MET A 134 3.27 5.70 0.72
CA MET A 134 3.26 6.47 1.96
C MET A 134 2.00 6.19 2.77
N THR A 135 2.19 5.63 3.97
CA THR A 135 1.10 5.26 4.88
C THR A 135 0.73 6.46 5.74
N ILE A 136 -0.06 7.37 5.19
CA ILE A 136 -0.48 8.62 5.85
C ILE A 136 -1.90 8.99 5.41
N ASN A 137 -2.69 9.56 6.31
CA ASN A 137 -4.11 9.85 6.06
C ASN A 137 -4.45 11.33 6.28
N GLY A 138 -4.68 11.79 7.50
CA GLY A 138 -5.05 13.18 7.75
C GLY A 138 -4.12 14.20 7.10
N PRO A 139 -2.82 14.22 7.40
CA PRO A 139 -1.85 15.14 6.79
C PRO A 139 -1.33 14.67 5.42
N ALA A 140 -1.99 13.72 4.76
CA ALA A 140 -1.56 13.18 3.47
C ALA A 140 -1.22 14.24 2.42
N PRO A 141 -1.98 15.35 2.25
CA PRO A 141 -1.64 16.38 1.27
C PRO A 141 -0.29 17.05 1.52
N ILE A 142 0.08 17.26 2.80
CA ILE A 142 1.38 17.86 3.18
C ILE A 142 2.52 16.91 2.78
N ILE A 143 2.42 15.66 3.19
CA ILE A 143 3.43 14.63 2.90
C ILE A 143 3.52 14.34 1.40
N LEU A 144 2.38 14.30 0.70
CA LEU A 144 2.35 14.17 -0.76
C LEU A 144 3.03 15.35 -1.45
N ALA A 145 2.78 16.57 -1.00
CA ALA A 145 3.43 17.76 -1.54
C ALA A 145 4.95 17.71 -1.30
N MET A 146 5.41 17.33 -0.12
CA MET A 146 6.84 17.15 0.17
C MET A 146 7.47 16.09 -0.74
N PHE A 147 6.80 14.95 -0.95
CA PHE A 147 7.27 13.91 -1.87
C PHE A 147 7.38 14.41 -3.32
N MET A 148 6.33 15.05 -3.83
CA MET A 148 6.31 15.57 -5.21
C MET A 148 7.40 16.61 -5.41
N ASN A 149 7.58 17.54 -4.45
CA ASN A 149 8.67 18.54 -4.51
C ASN A 149 10.05 17.88 -4.42
N THR A 150 10.22 16.84 -3.60
CA THR A 150 11.48 16.08 -3.56
C THR A 150 11.81 15.48 -4.93
N ALA A 151 10.83 14.88 -5.60
CA ALA A 151 11.02 14.31 -6.93
C ALA A 151 11.35 15.37 -7.98
N ILE A 152 10.67 16.53 -7.92
CA ILE A 152 10.93 17.68 -8.82
C ILE A 152 12.34 18.21 -8.58
N ASP A 153 12.72 18.43 -7.33
CA ASP A 153 14.04 18.96 -6.96
C ASP A 153 15.18 18.04 -7.37
N GLN A 154 14.98 16.71 -7.34
CA GLN A 154 15.94 15.77 -7.94
C GLN A 154 16.12 16.00 -9.45
N GLN A 155 15.05 16.30 -10.17
CA GLN A 155 15.14 16.56 -11.61
C GLN A 155 15.71 17.95 -11.90
N VAL A 156 15.51 18.96 -11.04
CA VAL A 156 16.21 20.24 -11.11
C VAL A 156 17.72 20.05 -10.90
N GLU A 157 18.13 19.28 -9.89
CA GLU A 157 19.55 18.91 -9.68
C GLU A 157 20.15 18.27 -10.93
N ARG A 158 19.42 17.32 -11.54
CA ARG A 158 19.86 16.67 -12.78
C ARG A 158 19.98 17.64 -13.95
N TYR A 159 19.01 18.51 -14.12
CA TYR A 159 19.02 19.54 -15.15
C TYR A 159 20.22 20.48 -15.02
N LEU A 160 20.46 21.03 -13.82
CA LEU A 160 21.60 21.92 -13.56
C LEU A 160 22.95 21.22 -13.77
N LYS A 161 23.05 19.92 -13.43
CA LYS A 161 24.25 19.13 -13.74
C LYS A 161 24.46 18.96 -15.25
N ALA A 162 23.39 18.73 -16.00
CA ALA A 162 23.46 18.56 -17.45
C ALA A 162 23.82 19.87 -18.18
N GLU A 163 23.33 21.01 -17.69
CA GLU A 163 23.66 22.31 -18.24
C GLU A 163 25.03 22.86 -17.77
N GLY A 164 25.69 22.16 -16.83
CA GLY A 164 26.96 22.60 -16.26
C GLY A 164 26.87 23.78 -15.25
N GLU A 165 25.66 24.05 -14.75
CA GLU A 165 25.36 25.14 -13.82
C GLU A 165 25.33 24.70 -12.35
N TRP A 166 25.55 23.41 -12.09
CA TRP A 166 25.39 22.82 -10.76
C TRP A 166 26.30 23.46 -9.69
N GLU A 167 27.57 23.65 -9.99
CA GLU A 167 28.53 24.23 -9.03
C GLU A 167 28.16 25.68 -8.66
N GLN A 168 27.67 26.46 -9.63
CA GLN A 168 27.20 27.82 -9.40
C GLN A 168 25.94 27.83 -8.52
N ALA A 169 25.00 26.91 -8.76
CA ALA A 169 23.80 26.75 -7.95
C ALA A 169 24.16 26.43 -6.48
N LEU A 170 25.07 25.46 -6.25
CA LEU A 170 25.54 25.12 -4.92
C LEU A 170 26.21 26.31 -4.19
N GLN A 171 27.00 27.09 -4.89
CA GLN A 171 27.61 28.31 -4.33
C GLN A 171 26.54 29.35 -3.94
N THR A 172 25.52 29.51 -4.75
CA THR A 172 24.39 30.41 -4.46
C THR A 172 23.64 29.97 -3.21
N VAL A 173 23.33 28.68 -3.10
CA VAL A 173 22.69 28.08 -1.91
C VAL A 173 23.54 28.32 -0.67
N LYS A 174 24.83 28.00 -0.73
CA LYS A 174 25.76 28.19 0.39
C LYS A 174 25.83 29.64 0.83
N ALA A 175 25.96 30.55 -0.12
CA ALA A 175 26.02 31.99 0.15
C ALA A 175 24.73 32.50 0.81
N SER A 176 23.57 31.99 0.46
CA SER A 176 22.29 32.37 1.06
C SER A 176 22.24 32.02 2.55
N PHE A 177 22.70 30.83 2.94
CA PHE A 177 22.81 30.44 4.35
C PHE A 177 23.83 31.27 5.11
N GLU A 178 25.00 31.53 4.55
CA GLU A 178 26.01 32.37 5.17
C GLU A 178 25.49 33.78 5.43
N GLN A 179 24.78 34.37 4.45
CA GLN A 179 24.17 35.73 4.60
C GLN A 179 23.07 35.74 5.67
N ALA A 180 22.29 34.66 5.78
CA ALA A 180 21.25 34.52 6.80
C ALA A 180 21.81 34.21 8.21
N GLY A 181 23.09 33.88 8.32
CA GLY A 181 23.71 33.45 9.57
C GLY A 181 23.18 32.09 10.06
N LEU A 182 22.68 31.25 9.12
CA LEU A 182 22.13 29.93 9.38
C LEU A 182 23.12 28.86 8.96
N GLN A 183 23.01 27.71 9.61
CA GLN A 183 23.73 26.51 9.19
C GLN A 183 22.89 25.81 8.10
N ALA A 184 23.52 25.46 6.97
CA ALA A 184 22.87 24.69 5.93
C ALA A 184 22.48 23.28 6.46
N PRO A 185 21.31 22.76 6.07
CA PRO A 185 20.91 21.41 6.42
C PRO A 185 21.86 20.38 5.81
N GLU A 186 22.18 19.34 6.57
CA GLU A 186 23.06 18.26 6.15
C GLU A 186 22.43 16.88 6.40
N TYR A 187 22.86 15.89 5.64
CA TYR A 187 22.54 14.49 5.92
C TYR A 187 23.38 14.01 7.10
N ALA A 188 22.74 13.57 8.18
CA ALA A 188 23.43 13.15 9.40
C ALA A 188 24.13 11.79 9.24
N GLY A 189 25.45 11.81 9.44
CA GLY A 189 26.29 10.61 9.36
C GLY A 189 26.72 10.24 7.93
N SER A 190 27.25 9.02 7.77
CA SER A 190 27.70 8.50 6.47
C SER A 190 26.54 8.04 5.62
N LEU A 191 26.63 8.25 4.32
CA LEU A 191 25.72 7.65 3.34
C LEU A 191 25.85 6.11 3.37
N PRO A 192 24.74 5.37 3.25
CA PRO A 192 24.78 3.92 3.15
C PRO A 192 25.36 3.48 1.81
N GLU A 193 25.78 2.23 1.73
CA GLU A 193 26.19 1.61 0.47
C GLU A 193 25.05 1.72 -0.57
N GLY A 194 25.39 2.08 -1.79
CA GLY A 194 24.42 2.32 -2.88
C GLY A 194 23.75 3.69 -2.89
N ASN A 195 24.05 4.57 -1.92
CA ASN A 195 23.57 5.95 -1.92
C ASN A 195 24.68 6.89 -2.40
N ASP A 196 24.51 7.49 -3.57
CA ASP A 196 25.42 8.46 -4.19
C ASP A 196 25.17 9.91 -3.78
N GLY A 197 24.21 10.15 -2.89
CA GLY A 197 23.80 11.48 -2.44
C GLY A 197 22.88 12.24 -3.40
N PHE A 198 22.37 11.59 -4.45
CA PHE A 198 21.42 12.21 -5.37
C PHE A 198 20.17 12.75 -4.63
N GLY A 199 19.81 13.99 -4.89
CA GLY A 199 18.71 14.70 -4.21
C GLY A 199 19.11 15.46 -2.95
N LEU A 200 20.35 15.33 -2.44
CA LEU A 200 20.81 16.08 -1.25
C LEU A 200 21.36 17.47 -1.60
N GLY A 201 21.69 17.72 -2.83
CA GLY A 201 22.28 18.99 -3.23
C GLY A 201 21.32 20.19 -3.17
N THR A 202 20.02 19.93 -3.04
CA THR A 202 18.98 20.96 -2.88
C THR A 202 18.46 21.08 -1.44
N LEU A 203 19.20 20.55 -0.44
CA LEU A 203 18.84 20.76 0.96
C LEU A 203 18.80 22.23 1.33
N GLY A 204 17.75 22.63 2.04
CA GLY A 204 17.51 23.99 2.49
C GLY A 204 16.94 24.95 1.46
N VAL A 205 16.75 24.52 0.22
CA VAL A 205 16.16 25.32 -0.86
C VAL A 205 15.15 24.51 -1.65
N SER A 206 14.23 25.21 -2.33
CA SER A 206 13.33 24.58 -3.29
C SER A 206 13.87 24.78 -4.71
N GLY A 207 13.68 23.82 -5.60
CA GLY A 207 14.21 23.83 -6.96
C GLY A 207 13.73 25.01 -7.81
N ASP A 208 12.54 25.57 -7.52
CA ASP A 208 12.00 26.73 -8.20
C ASP A 208 12.83 28.01 -7.99
N THR A 209 13.67 28.05 -6.94
CA THR A 209 14.59 29.14 -6.68
C THR A 209 15.92 29.03 -7.44
N LEU A 210 16.18 27.88 -8.04
CA LEU A 210 17.47 27.54 -8.68
C LEU A 210 17.43 27.61 -10.21
N VAL A 211 16.25 27.65 -10.81
CA VAL A 211 16.05 27.69 -12.25
C VAL A 211 14.96 28.68 -12.62
N ASP A 212 14.92 29.06 -13.90
CA ASP A 212 13.86 29.95 -14.41
C ASP A 212 12.47 29.31 -14.25
N PRO A 213 11.41 30.12 -14.00
CA PRO A 213 10.05 29.62 -13.78
C PRO A 213 9.53 28.73 -14.92
N GLU A 214 9.85 29.03 -16.19
CA GLU A 214 9.44 28.22 -17.33
C GLU A 214 10.13 26.84 -17.34
N VAL A 215 11.42 26.81 -16.98
CA VAL A 215 12.20 25.57 -16.83
C VAL A 215 11.63 24.74 -15.67
N TYR A 216 11.37 25.37 -14.54
CA TYR A 216 10.79 24.70 -13.38
C TYR A 216 9.43 24.07 -13.70
N GLU A 217 8.51 24.80 -14.31
CA GLU A 217 7.18 24.30 -14.64
C GLU A 217 7.24 23.13 -15.65
N ARG A 218 8.17 23.17 -16.60
CA ARG A 218 8.42 22.06 -17.52
C ARG A 218 8.91 20.83 -16.76
N ILE A 219 9.93 20.95 -15.92
CA ILE A 219 10.48 19.85 -15.12
C ILE A 219 9.40 19.26 -14.20
N LYS A 220 8.61 20.13 -13.55
CA LYS A 220 7.50 19.72 -12.70
C LYS A 220 6.49 18.85 -13.46
N ARG A 221 6.03 19.30 -14.64
CA ARG A 221 5.07 18.55 -15.46
C ARG A 221 5.62 17.20 -15.91
N GLU A 222 6.85 17.16 -16.38
CA GLU A 222 7.52 15.93 -16.81
C GLU A 222 7.68 14.94 -15.63
N THR A 223 8.10 15.42 -14.47
CA THR A 223 8.29 14.63 -13.25
C THR A 223 6.98 14.02 -12.77
N LEU A 224 5.92 14.84 -12.65
CA LEU A 224 4.63 14.38 -12.13
C LEU A 224 3.96 13.31 -13.02
N GLN A 225 4.25 13.33 -14.33
CA GLN A 225 3.72 12.32 -15.25
C GLN A 225 4.36 10.93 -15.11
N VAL A 226 5.58 10.86 -14.53
CA VAL A 226 6.37 9.63 -14.48
C VAL A 226 6.54 9.05 -13.08
N VAL A 227 6.44 9.85 -12.01
CA VAL A 227 6.54 9.37 -10.63
C VAL A 227 5.58 8.22 -10.38
N ARG A 228 5.99 7.29 -9.53
CA ARG A 228 5.25 6.06 -9.24
C ARG A 228 5.09 5.85 -7.75
N GLY A 229 3.91 5.44 -7.35
CA GLY A 229 3.68 5.15 -5.95
C GLY A 229 2.23 5.32 -5.52
N THR A 230 2.06 5.57 -4.24
CA THR A 230 0.75 5.69 -3.58
C THR A 230 0.87 6.58 -2.36
N VAL A 231 -0.07 7.47 -2.17
CA VAL A 231 -0.37 8.00 -0.83
C VAL A 231 -1.63 7.30 -0.32
N GLN A 232 -1.64 6.85 0.94
CA GLN A 232 -2.80 6.10 1.45
C GLN A 232 -4.05 6.97 1.48
N ALA A 233 -4.02 8.09 2.20
CA ALA A 233 -5.03 9.14 2.22
C ALA A 233 -6.49 8.65 2.37
N ASP A 234 -6.72 7.46 2.93
CA ASP A 234 -8.06 6.88 3.08
C ASP A 234 -8.72 7.35 4.37
N ILE A 235 -9.43 8.45 4.27
CA ILE A 235 -10.09 9.11 5.41
C ILE A 235 -11.36 8.38 5.86
N LEU A 236 -12.00 7.60 4.99
CA LEU A 236 -13.21 6.87 5.36
C LEU A 236 -12.87 5.69 6.29
N LYS A 237 -11.84 4.90 5.96
CA LYS A 237 -11.41 3.81 6.84
C LYS A 237 -10.84 4.33 8.15
N GLU A 238 -10.26 5.53 8.15
CA GLU A 238 -9.70 6.12 9.36
C GLU A 238 -10.79 6.41 10.39
N ASP A 239 -11.94 6.92 9.97
CA ASP A 239 -13.12 7.05 10.81
C ASP A 239 -13.67 5.67 11.23
N GLN A 240 -13.79 4.74 10.30
CA GLN A 240 -14.44 3.44 10.53
C GLN A 240 -13.61 2.50 11.41
N GLY A 241 -12.29 2.46 11.23
CA GLY A 241 -11.42 1.43 11.82
C GLY A 241 -10.31 1.93 12.75
N GLN A 242 -9.83 3.16 12.59
CA GLN A 242 -8.69 3.67 13.36
C GLN A 242 -9.03 4.72 14.38
N ASN A 243 -10.08 5.49 14.17
CA ASN A 243 -10.51 6.57 15.06
C ASN A 243 -9.43 7.65 15.31
N THR A 244 -8.62 7.95 14.28
CA THR A 244 -7.50 8.89 14.32
C THR A 244 -7.75 10.14 13.47
N CYS A 245 -9.01 10.44 13.15
CA CYS A 245 -9.38 11.58 12.33
C CYS A 245 -8.99 12.90 13.00
N ILE A 246 -8.24 13.73 12.26
CA ILE A 246 -7.88 15.09 12.67
C ILE A 246 -8.77 16.13 11.98
N PHE A 247 -9.57 15.74 10.99
CA PHE A 247 -10.49 16.58 10.24
C PHE A 247 -11.89 15.95 10.20
N SER A 248 -12.92 16.77 9.97
CA SER A 248 -14.26 16.25 9.67
C SER A 248 -14.25 15.47 8.34
N THR A 249 -15.15 14.50 8.21
CA THR A 249 -15.31 13.71 6.99
C THR A 249 -15.58 14.59 5.76
N GLU A 250 -16.39 15.63 5.91
CA GLU A 250 -16.70 16.58 4.83
C GLU A 250 -15.43 17.31 4.33
N PHE A 251 -14.66 17.88 5.25
CA PHE A 251 -13.41 18.56 4.92
C PHE A 251 -12.40 17.60 4.26
N ALA A 252 -12.27 16.41 4.84
CA ALA A 252 -11.34 15.38 4.33
C ALA A 252 -11.72 14.92 2.91
N LEU A 253 -13.01 14.70 2.61
CA LEU A 253 -13.49 14.37 1.26
C LEU A 253 -13.20 15.52 0.27
N LYS A 254 -13.41 16.77 0.68
CA LYS A 254 -13.08 17.93 -0.16
C LYS A 254 -11.60 17.96 -0.51
N MET A 255 -10.75 17.75 0.48
CA MET A 255 -9.30 17.68 0.34
C MET A 255 -8.87 16.55 -0.63
N MET A 256 -9.48 15.36 -0.50
CA MET A 256 -9.27 14.24 -1.42
C MET A 256 -9.67 14.60 -2.86
N GLY A 257 -10.79 15.29 -3.03
CA GLY A 257 -11.23 15.76 -4.34
C GLY A 257 -10.28 16.79 -4.96
N ASP A 258 -9.67 17.67 -4.15
CA ASP A 258 -8.68 18.64 -4.63
C ASP A 258 -7.38 17.95 -5.08
N VAL A 259 -6.92 16.96 -4.31
CA VAL A 259 -5.76 16.13 -4.70
C VAL A 259 -6.04 15.40 -6.03
N GLN A 260 -7.24 14.83 -6.21
CA GLN A 260 -7.57 14.13 -7.45
C GLN A 260 -7.70 15.10 -8.63
N ALA A 261 -8.26 16.28 -8.44
CA ALA A 261 -8.32 17.31 -9.47
C ALA A 261 -6.90 17.71 -9.93
N TYR A 262 -5.98 17.92 -8.99
CA TYR A 262 -4.58 18.18 -9.27
C TYR A 262 -3.92 17.04 -10.07
N PHE A 263 -4.15 15.80 -9.69
CA PHE A 263 -3.63 14.63 -10.42
C PHE A 263 -4.15 14.59 -11.86
N THR A 264 -5.41 14.92 -12.08
CA THR A 264 -6.01 14.98 -13.41
C THR A 264 -5.40 16.11 -14.24
N GLU A 265 -5.24 17.30 -13.67
CA GLU A 265 -4.64 18.49 -14.33
C GLU A 265 -3.19 18.23 -14.78
N TYR A 266 -2.37 17.66 -13.91
CA TYR A 266 -0.95 17.38 -14.20
C TYR A 266 -0.72 16.02 -14.89
N HIS A 267 -1.77 15.28 -15.21
CA HIS A 267 -1.70 13.96 -15.85
C HIS A 267 -0.82 12.97 -15.07
N VAL A 268 -0.98 12.92 -13.75
CA VAL A 268 -0.30 11.97 -12.87
C VAL A 268 -0.86 10.57 -13.12
N ARG A 269 -0.12 9.72 -13.84
CA ARG A 269 -0.65 8.45 -14.39
C ARG A 269 -0.27 7.21 -13.58
N ASN A 270 0.85 7.25 -12.90
CA ASN A 270 1.46 6.07 -12.25
C ASN A 270 1.49 6.19 -10.73
N TYR A 271 0.82 7.19 -10.18
CA TYR A 271 0.71 7.42 -8.75
C TYR A 271 -0.75 7.31 -8.32
N TYR A 272 -1.01 6.59 -7.24
CA TYR A 272 -2.34 6.45 -6.68
C TYR A 272 -2.62 7.57 -5.69
N SER A 273 -3.71 8.29 -5.91
CA SER A 273 -4.16 9.41 -5.05
C SER A 273 -4.78 8.93 -3.74
N VAL A 274 -5.20 7.67 -3.73
CA VAL A 274 -5.72 6.99 -2.53
C VAL A 274 -5.43 5.49 -2.62
N SER A 275 -5.12 4.90 -1.47
CA SER A 275 -5.12 3.45 -1.27
C SER A 275 -6.27 3.10 -0.31
N ILE A 276 -7.39 2.68 -0.89
CA ILE A 276 -8.62 2.37 -0.17
C ILE A 276 -8.37 1.13 0.67
N SER A 277 -8.41 1.28 2.00
CA SER A 277 -7.73 0.36 2.90
C SER A 277 -8.69 -0.45 3.76
N GLY A 278 -8.78 -1.74 3.46
CA GLY A 278 -9.40 -2.75 4.32
C GLY A 278 -8.45 -3.29 5.39
N TYR A 279 -7.13 -3.15 5.20
CA TYR A 279 -6.14 -3.65 6.15
C TYR A 279 -6.44 -3.19 7.58
N HIS A 280 -6.61 -1.89 7.79
CA HIS A 280 -6.87 -1.34 9.12
C HIS A 280 -8.24 -1.73 9.68
N ILE A 281 -9.24 -1.93 8.83
CA ILE A 281 -10.57 -2.45 9.21
C ILE A 281 -10.42 -3.88 9.74
N ALA A 282 -9.65 -4.73 9.06
CA ALA A 282 -9.36 -6.08 9.51
C ALA A 282 -8.52 -6.10 10.79
N GLU A 283 -7.48 -5.24 10.88
CA GLU A 283 -6.64 -5.15 12.09
C GLU A 283 -7.41 -4.63 13.31
N ALA A 284 -8.45 -3.80 13.10
CA ALA A 284 -9.37 -3.37 14.15
C ALA A 284 -10.32 -4.48 14.62
N GLY A 285 -10.44 -5.59 13.88
CA GLY A 285 -11.19 -6.76 14.31
C GLY A 285 -12.21 -7.33 13.32
N ALA A 286 -12.40 -6.70 12.17
CA ALA A 286 -13.33 -7.16 11.16
C ALA A 286 -12.95 -8.53 10.60
N ASN A 287 -13.96 -9.34 10.27
CA ASN A 287 -13.80 -10.55 9.49
C ASN A 287 -13.50 -10.25 8.00
N PRO A 288 -13.09 -11.23 7.19
CA PRO A 288 -12.74 -11.00 5.79
C PRO A 288 -13.88 -10.42 4.94
N ILE A 289 -15.12 -10.82 5.19
CA ILE A 289 -16.29 -10.31 4.45
C ILE A 289 -16.52 -8.83 4.73
N THR A 290 -16.54 -8.46 6.00
CA THR A 290 -16.70 -7.06 6.44
C THR A 290 -15.55 -6.19 5.95
N GLN A 291 -14.31 -6.70 6.02
CA GLN A 291 -13.17 -6.02 5.43
C GLN A 291 -13.40 -5.69 3.95
N ALA A 292 -13.72 -6.70 3.14
CA ALA A 292 -13.89 -6.54 1.70
C ALA A 292 -15.08 -5.63 1.36
N ALA A 293 -16.21 -5.83 2.03
CA ALA A 293 -17.43 -5.06 1.79
C ALA A 293 -17.24 -3.57 2.11
N PHE A 294 -16.71 -3.23 3.27
CA PHE A 294 -16.48 -1.83 3.64
C PHE A 294 -15.44 -1.16 2.75
N THR A 295 -14.37 -1.87 2.41
CA THR A 295 -13.33 -1.35 1.52
C THR A 295 -13.87 -1.03 0.13
N LEU A 296 -14.62 -1.95 -0.49
CA LEU A 296 -15.20 -1.72 -1.80
C LEU A 296 -16.28 -0.63 -1.77
N ALA A 297 -17.11 -0.59 -0.71
CA ALA A 297 -18.11 0.46 -0.52
C ALA A 297 -17.44 1.85 -0.38
N ASN A 298 -16.33 1.94 0.36
CA ASN A 298 -15.52 3.16 0.44
C ASN A 298 -15.00 3.56 -0.94
N GLY A 299 -14.52 2.58 -1.73
CA GLY A 299 -14.08 2.81 -3.11
C GLY A 299 -15.16 3.42 -3.98
N PHE A 300 -16.36 2.88 -3.94
CA PHE A 300 -17.50 3.45 -4.68
C PHE A 300 -17.91 4.83 -4.16
N THR A 301 -17.76 5.10 -2.87
CA THR A 301 -18.02 6.42 -2.29
C THR A 301 -17.04 7.47 -2.86
N TYR A 302 -15.77 7.16 -2.98
CA TYR A 302 -14.80 8.05 -3.65
C TYR A 302 -15.15 8.26 -5.12
N VAL A 303 -15.52 7.21 -5.85
CA VAL A 303 -15.95 7.32 -7.26
C VAL A 303 -17.13 8.28 -7.39
N GLU A 304 -18.19 8.09 -6.60
CA GLU A 304 -19.38 8.95 -6.62
C GLU A 304 -19.05 10.40 -6.26
N TYR A 305 -18.17 10.60 -5.27
CA TYR A 305 -17.76 11.93 -4.85
C TYR A 305 -16.99 12.68 -5.95
N TYR A 306 -16.05 11.99 -6.63
CA TYR A 306 -15.28 12.59 -7.70
C TYR A 306 -16.13 12.88 -8.95
N LEU A 307 -17.08 12.00 -9.26
CA LEU A 307 -18.08 12.26 -10.32
C LEU A 307 -18.95 13.46 -9.99
N ALA A 308 -19.43 13.59 -8.74
CA ALA A 308 -20.21 14.72 -8.27
C ALA A 308 -19.44 16.06 -8.36
N ARG A 309 -18.10 16.02 -8.28
CA ARG A 309 -17.23 17.19 -8.51
C ARG A 309 -17.00 17.50 -10.00
N GLY A 310 -17.57 16.73 -10.91
CA GLY A 310 -17.45 16.92 -12.36
C GLY A 310 -16.24 16.27 -13.00
N LEU A 311 -15.47 15.43 -12.28
CA LEU A 311 -14.39 14.65 -12.84
C LEU A 311 -14.97 13.48 -13.67
N LYS A 312 -14.28 13.06 -14.73
CA LYS A 312 -14.70 11.93 -15.55
C LYS A 312 -14.08 10.64 -15.04
N ILE A 313 -14.86 9.56 -15.06
CA ILE A 313 -14.46 8.25 -14.51
C ILE A 313 -13.09 7.78 -15.02
N ASP A 314 -12.82 7.91 -16.30
CA ASP A 314 -11.60 7.42 -16.93
C ASP A 314 -10.37 8.32 -16.70
N ASP A 315 -10.59 9.55 -16.23
CA ASP A 315 -9.51 10.48 -15.89
C ASP A 315 -8.93 10.21 -14.49
N PHE A 316 -9.70 9.57 -13.59
CA PHE A 316 -9.25 9.34 -12.22
C PHE A 316 -9.25 7.88 -11.75
N ALA A 317 -10.08 6.99 -12.31
CA ALA A 317 -10.22 5.63 -11.77
C ALA A 317 -8.89 4.84 -11.75
N HIS A 318 -7.97 5.14 -12.64
CA HIS A 318 -6.65 4.52 -12.67
C HIS A 318 -5.72 5.01 -11.53
N ASN A 319 -6.07 6.10 -10.84
CA ASN A 319 -5.36 6.58 -9.63
C ASN A 319 -5.90 5.98 -8.33
N LEU A 320 -6.91 5.09 -8.39
CA LEU A 320 -7.45 4.38 -7.26
C LEU A 320 -6.73 3.04 -7.10
N SER A 321 -6.34 2.72 -5.87
CA SER A 321 -5.83 1.41 -5.50
C SER A 321 -6.48 0.93 -4.21
N PHE A 322 -6.31 -0.35 -3.91
CA PHE A 322 -6.89 -0.99 -2.74
C PHE A 322 -5.80 -1.63 -1.88
N PHE A 323 -6.11 -1.82 -0.62
CA PHE A 323 -5.20 -2.41 0.34
C PHE A 323 -5.97 -3.34 1.28
N PHE A 324 -5.64 -4.63 1.26
CA PHE A 324 -6.27 -5.65 2.10
C PHE A 324 -5.27 -6.30 3.05
N SER A 325 -5.78 -6.79 4.19
CA SER A 325 -5.10 -7.74 5.06
C SER A 325 -5.35 -9.16 4.59
N ASN A 326 -4.36 -10.04 4.72
CA ASN A 326 -4.54 -11.48 4.61
C ASN A 326 -4.27 -12.16 5.95
N GLY A 327 -5.30 -12.82 6.48
CA GLY A 327 -5.22 -13.72 7.63
C GLY A 327 -5.13 -15.19 7.20
N LEU A 328 -5.66 -16.06 8.04
CA LEU A 328 -5.66 -17.51 7.83
C LEU A 328 -7.05 -18.11 7.56
N ASP A 329 -8.12 -17.28 7.62
CA ASP A 329 -9.47 -17.72 7.28
C ASP A 329 -9.56 -18.06 5.78
N PRO A 330 -10.41 -19.02 5.38
CA PRO A 330 -10.47 -19.51 4.00
C PRO A 330 -10.84 -18.41 2.98
N GLU A 331 -11.63 -17.42 3.37
CA GLU A 331 -12.07 -16.31 2.53
C GLU A 331 -10.90 -15.49 1.98
N TYR A 332 -9.78 -15.44 2.70
CA TYR A 332 -8.57 -14.75 2.22
C TYR A 332 -7.97 -15.37 0.96
N ALA A 333 -8.29 -16.63 0.66
CA ALA A 333 -7.86 -17.26 -0.60
C ALA A 333 -8.54 -16.68 -1.85
N VAL A 334 -9.66 -15.94 -1.68
CA VAL A 334 -10.48 -15.43 -2.78
C VAL A 334 -10.79 -13.93 -2.69
N ILE A 335 -10.32 -13.23 -1.66
CA ILE A 335 -10.70 -11.84 -1.41
C ILE A 335 -10.37 -10.91 -2.58
N GLY A 336 -9.19 -11.02 -3.16
CA GLY A 336 -8.78 -10.22 -4.32
C GLY A 336 -9.54 -10.60 -5.58
N ARG A 337 -9.79 -11.87 -5.78
CA ARG A 337 -10.56 -12.42 -6.89
C ARG A 337 -12.00 -11.88 -6.91
N VAL A 338 -12.67 -11.91 -5.76
CA VAL A 338 -14.02 -11.37 -5.58
C VAL A 338 -14.03 -9.85 -5.73
N ALA A 339 -13.08 -9.16 -5.09
CA ALA A 339 -12.96 -7.71 -5.19
C ALA A 339 -12.80 -7.24 -6.64
N ARG A 340 -11.94 -7.90 -7.43
CA ARG A 340 -11.77 -7.60 -8.85
C ARG A 340 -13.06 -7.80 -9.64
N ARG A 341 -13.81 -8.86 -9.37
CA ARG A 341 -15.09 -9.15 -10.04
C ARG A 341 -16.13 -8.06 -9.75
N ILE A 342 -16.38 -7.78 -8.48
CA ILE A 342 -17.37 -6.78 -8.06
C ILE A 342 -17.00 -5.39 -8.63
N TRP A 343 -15.73 -4.98 -8.48
CA TRP A 343 -15.25 -3.70 -8.98
C TRP A 343 -15.41 -3.57 -10.48
N ALA A 344 -14.94 -4.53 -11.24
CA ALA A 344 -14.98 -4.49 -12.70
C ALA A 344 -16.41 -4.47 -13.23
N VAL A 345 -17.32 -5.25 -12.65
CA VAL A 345 -18.74 -5.26 -13.03
C VAL A 345 -19.39 -3.91 -12.78
N ALA A 346 -19.19 -3.34 -11.59
CA ALA A 346 -19.73 -2.04 -11.23
C ALA A 346 -19.16 -0.92 -12.12
N MET A 347 -17.85 -0.88 -12.30
CA MET A 347 -17.19 0.13 -13.13
C MET A 347 -17.69 0.10 -14.58
N LYS A 348 -17.89 -1.07 -15.15
CA LYS A 348 -18.43 -1.22 -16.49
C LYS A 348 -19.92 -0.90 -16.57
N LYS A 349 -20.73 -1.50 -15.72
CA LYS A 349 -22.19 -1.48 -15.83
C LYS A 349 -22.83 -0.21 -15.30
N LYS A 350 -22.33 0.31 -14.18
CA LYS A 350 -22.86 1.50 -13.52
C LYS A 350 -22.22 2.78 -14.05
N TYR A 351 -20.89 2.79 -14.20
CA TYR A 351 -20.14 4.00 -14.52
C TYR A 351 -19.68 4.12 -15.97
N GLY A 352 -19.85 3.07 -16.81
CA GLY A 352 -19.46 3.08 -18.21
C GLY A 352 -17.96 3.21 -18.45
N ALA A 353 -17.15 2.81 -17.46
CA ALA A 353 -15.72 2.96 -17.48
C ALA A 353 -15.04 2.06 -18.53
N ASN A 354 -13.91 2.51 -19.07
CA ASN A 354 -13.11 1.77 -20.03
C ASN A 354 -12.38 0.56 -19.37
N ASP A 355 -11.77 -0.29 -20.18
CA ASP A 355 -11.10 -1.51 -19.71
C ASP A 355 -9.98 -1.26 -18.70
N ARG A 356 -9.27 -0.12 -18.79
CA ARG A 356 -8.23 0.24 -17.83
C ARG A 356 -8.82 0.58 -16.47
N SER A 357 -9.90 1.35 -16.44
CA SER A 357 -10.59 1.79 -15.25
C SER A 357 -11.32 0.66 -14.50
N GLN A 358 -11.67 -0.42 -15.21
CA GLN A 358 -12.28 -1.62 -14.64
C GLN A 358 -11.30 -2.48 -13.84
N LYS A 359 -9.98 -2.26 -13.98
CA LYS A 359 -8.95 -3.09 -13.35
C LYS A 359 -8.71 -2.65 -11.91
N LEU A 360 -9.17 -3.43 -10.95
CA LEU A 360 -8.82 -3.25 -9.54
C LEU A 360 -7.37 -3.67 -9.31
N LYS A 361 -6.61 -2.80 -8.66
CA LYS A 361 -5.24 -3.05 -8.23
C LYS A 361 -5.17 -2.98 -6.72
N TYR A 362 -4.47 -3.92 -6.12
CA TYR A 362 -4.43 -3.98 -4.66
C TYR A 362 -3.08 -4.47 -4.13
N HIS A 363 -2.78 -3.94 -2.97
CA HIS A 363 -1.70 -4.36 -2.10
C HIS A 363 -2.24 -5.32 -1.05
N ILE A 364 -1.46 -6.32 -0.66
CA ILE A 364 -1.71 -7.16 0.50
C ILE A 364 -0.61 -6.93 1.54
N GLN A 365 -1.02 -6.82 2.79
CA GLN A 365 -0.15 -7.01 3.94
C GLN A 365 -0.65 -8.23 4.73
N THR A 366 0.25 -9.08 5.16
CA THR A 366 -0.07 -10.18 6.06
C THR A 366 -0.63 -9.64 7.38
N SER A 367 -1.58 -10.35 8.00
CA SER A 367 -2.30 -9.84 9.17
C SER A 367 -1.39 -9.68 10.40
N GLY A 368 -1.35 -8.48 10.95
CA GLY A 368 -0.70 -8.18 12.22
C GLY A 368 -1.39 -8.85 13.40
N ARG A 369 -2.72 -9.04 13.33
CA ARG A 369 -3.50 -9.75 14.36
C ARG A 369 -3.12 -11.23 14.51
N SER A 370 -2.46 -11.80 13.51
CA SER A 370 -1.96 -13.18 13.55
C SER A 370 -0.61 -13.30 14.24
N LEU A 371 0.02 -12.19 14.59
CA LEU A 371 1.29 -12.17 15.30
C LEU A 371 1.05 -12.20 16.81
N HIS A 372 1.63 -13.17 17.47
CA HIS A 372 1.51 -13.36 18.92
C HIS A 372 2.85 -13.22 19.61
N ALA A 373 2.83 -12.65 20.82
CA ALA A 373 4.03 -12.47 21.63
C ALA A 373 4.56 -13.80 22.21
N LYS A 374 3.66 -14.79 22.41
CA LYS A 374 4.05 -16.15 22.80
C LYS A 374 4.53 -16.92 21.56
N GLU A 375 5.61 -17.68 21.71
CA GLU A 375 6.21 -18.48 20.64
C GLU A 375 6.38 -17.68 19.36
N ILE A 376 6.98 -16.49 19.48
CA ILE A 376 7.06 -15.47 18.42
C ILE A 376 7.63 -16.01 17.10
N GLN A 377 8.48 -17.04 17.16
CA GLN A 377 9.07 -17.66 15.97
C GLN A 377 8.02 -18.37 15.10
N PHE A 378 6.89 -18.81 15.67
CA PHE A 378 5.79 -19.39 14.90
C PHE A 378 5.09 -18.36 14.02
N ASN A 379 5.28 -17.08 14.28
CA ASN A 379 4.73 -16.02 13.46
C ASN A 379 5.24 -16.03 12.02
N ASP A 380 6.52 -16.39 11.79
CA ASP A 380 7.04 -16.57 10.43
C ASP A 380 6.30 -17.63 9.63
N ILE A 381 5.87 -18.70 10.29
CA ILE A 381 5.08 -19.78 9.65
C ILE A 381 3.71 -19.23 9.24
N ARG A 382 3.03 -18.50 10.12
CA ARG A 382 1.74 -17.85 9.83
C ARG A 382 1.87 -16.85 8.69
N THR A 383 2.86 -15.99 8.77
CA THR A 383 3.16 -14.99 7.73
C THR A 383 3.44 -15.65 6.37
N THR A 384 4.16 -16.79 6.36
CA THR A 384 4.44 -17.54 5.13
C THR A 384 3.17 -18.05 4.47
N LEU A 385 2.25 -18.64 5.24
CA LEU A 385 0.97 -19.14 4.72
C LEU A 385 0.09 -18.01 4.18
N GLN A 386 0.01 -16.90 4.90
CA GLN A 386 -0.73 -15.71 4.47
C GLN A 386 -0.15 -15.09 3.19
N ALA A 387 1.17 -15.02 3.10
CA ALA A 387 1.86 -14.55 1.90
C ALA A 387 1.61 -15.47 0.69
N LEU A 388 1.57 -16.79 0.92
CA LEU A 388 1.26 -17.76 -0.13
C LEU A 388 -0.15 -17.57 -0.69
N LEU A 389 -1.15 -17.38 0.19
CA LEU A 389 -2.52 -17.07 -0.24
C LEU A 389 -2.57 -15.81 -1.09
N ALA A 390 -1.85 -14.74 -0.68
CA ALA A 390 -1.79 -13.48 -1.42
C ALA A 390 -1.17 -13.64 -2.81
N VAL A 391 -0.09 -14.41 -2.94
CA VAL A 391 0.57 -14.69 -4.22
C VAL A 391 -0.34 -15.51 -5.13
N TYR A 392 -1.02 -16.52 -4.60
CA TYR A 392 -1.95 -17.34 -5.37
C TYR A 392 -3.22 -16.60 -5.81
N ASP A 393 -3.66 -15.61 -5.04
CA ASP A 393 -4.76 -14.71 -5.42
C ASP A 393 -4.31 -13.52 -6.30
N ASN A 394 -3.05 -13.52 -6.72
CA ASN A 394 -2.49 -12.54 -7.66
C ASN A 394 -2.53 -11.09 -7.17
N CYS A 395 -2.15 -10.82 -5.93
CA CYS A 395 -1.96 -9.45 -5.46
C CYS A 395 -0.91 -8.71 -6.31
N ASN A 396 -1.10 -7.40 -6.48
CA ASN A 396 -0.16 -6.58 -7.25
C ASN A 396 1.13 -6.26 -6.47
N SER A 397 1.02 -6.16 -5.15
CA SER A 397 2.17 -6.03 -4.26
C SER A 397 1.87 -6.68 -2.91
N LEU A 398 2.93 -7.12 -2.23
CA LEU A 398 2.87 -7.87 -0.98
C LEU A 398 3.88 -7.32 0.01
N HIS A 399 3.42 -7.10 1.25
CA HIS A 399 4.27 -6.93 2.42
C HIS A 399 4.07 -8.12 3.38
N THR A 400 5.17 -8.62 3.91
CA THR A 400 5.21 -9.64 4.95
C THR A 400 5.69 -9.04 6.25
N ASN A 401 4.90 -9.19 7.32
CA ASN A 401 5.25 -8.69 8.64
C ASN A 401 6.43 -9.46 9.21
N ALA A 402 7.30 -8.78 9.95
CA ALA A 402 8.35 -9.42 10.70
C ALA A 402 7.79 -10.13 11.94
N TYR A 403 8.37 -11.26 12.32
CA TYR A 403 7.86 -12.10 13.40
C TYR A 403 7.82 -11.40 14.77
N ASP A 404 8.71 -10.43 14.98
CA ASP A 404 8.87 -9.69 16.22
C ASP A 404 8.02 -8.41 16.32
N GLU A 405 7.24 -8.07 15.29
CA GLU A 405 6.30 -6.94 15.34
C GLU A 405 5.24 -7.07 16.45
N ALA A 406 5.02 -8.30 16.95
CA ALA A 406 4.16 -8.53 18.11
C ALA A 406 4.67 -7.87 19.41
N ILE A 407 5.96 -7.54 19.51
CA ILE A 407 6.60 -7.07 20.73
C ILE A 407 7.48 -5.83 20.55
N THR A 408 7.94 -5.53 19.34
CA THR A 408 8.88 -4.43 19.09
C THR A 408 8.81 -3.91 17.65
N THR A 409 9.48 -2.80 17.38
CA THR A 409 9.82 -2.39 16.02
C THR A 409 10.78 -3.42 15.43
N PRO A 410 10.57 -3.88 14.18
CA PRO A 410 11.35 -4.93 13.57
C PRO A 410 12.85 -4.69 13.58
N THR A 411 13.60 -5.73 13.96
CA THR A 411 15.05 -5.75 13.89
C THR A 411 15.54 -5.95 12.46
N GLU A 412 16.83 -5.77 12.20
CA GLU A 412 17.43 -6.07 10.90
C GLU A 412 17.27 -7.56 10.53
N GLU A 413 17.49 -8.46 11.50
CA GLU A 413 17.32 -9.89 11.31
C GLU A 413 15.88 -10.26 10.94
N SER A 414 14.91 -9.75 11.70
CA SER A 414 13.50 -10.09 11.48
C SER A 414 12.97 -9.56 10.15
N VAL A 415 13.37 -8.35 9.76
CA VAL A 415 13.02 -7.77 8.45
C VAL A 415 13.64 -8.58 7.31
N ARG A 416 14.90 -9.03 7.46
CA ARG A 416 15.55 -9.90 6.48
C ARG A 416 14.80 -11.23 6.32
N ARG A 417 14.34 -11.83 7.42
CA ARG A 417 13.53 -13.07 7.40
C ARG A 417 12.17 -12.83 6.72
N ALA A 418 11.51 -11.73 7.03
CA ALA A 418 10.24 -11.35 6.40
C ALA A 418 10.37 -11.18 4.87
N LEU A 419 11.46 -10.55 4.42
CA LEU A 419 11.77 -10.44 2.98
C LEU A 419 12.07 -11.83 2.38
N ALA A 420 12.81 -12.67 3.09
CA ALA A 420 13.15 -14.02 2.65
C ALA A 420 11.91 -14.90 2.43
N ILE A 421 10.85 -14.74 3.22
CA ILE A 421 9.56 -15.42 2.99
C ILE A 421 9.06 -15.18 1.56
N GLN A 422 9.02 -13.94 1.12
CA GLN A 422 8.59 -13.60 -0.24
C GLN A 422 9.53 -14.14 -1.31
N MET A 423 10.84 -14.05 -1.07
CA MET A 423 11.84 -14.57 -2.01
C MET A 423 11.73 -16.10 -2.17
N ILE A 424 11.55 -16.84 -1.08
CA ILE A 424 11.36 -18.30 -1.12
C ILE A 424 10.10 -18.66 -1.92
N ILE A 425 8.98 -17.99 -1.67
CA ILE A 425 7.74 -18.21 -2.41
C ILE A 425 7.93 -17.91 -3.91
N ASN A 426 8.57 -16.80 -4.25
CA ASN A 426 8.70 -16.37 -5.64
C ASN A 426 9.80 -17.11 -6.43
N LYS A 427 10.87 -17.56 -5.76
CA LYS A 427 12.04 -18.15 -6.42
C LYS A 427 12.13 -19.67 -6.30
N GLU A 428 11.79 -20.22 -5.13
CA GLU A 428 11.97 -21.64 -4.84
C GLU A 428 10.67 -22.44 -5.02
N LEU A 429 9.50 -21.87 -4.67
CA LEU A 429 8.22 -22.57 -4.76
C LEU A 429 7.75 -22.67 -6.21
N GLY A 430 7.81 -23.87 -6.78
CA GLY A 430 7.50 -24.12 -8.18
C GLY A 430 6.06 -23.81 -8.59
N THR A 431 5.08 -24.00 -7.69
CA THR A 431 3.66 -23.73 -7.96
C THR A 431 3.34 -22.23 -8.09
N ALA A 432 4.13 -21.37 -7.46
CA ALA A 432 3.99 -19.90 -7.61
C ALA A 432 4.39 -19.40 -9.01
N LYS A 433 5.00 -20.23 -9.84
CA LYS A 433 5.33 -19.91 -11.25
C LYS A 433 4.15 -20.08 -12.20
N ASN A 434 3.07 -20.73 -11.76
CA ASN A 434 1.81 -20.77 -12.49
C ASN A 434 1.00 -19.51 -12.17
N GLU A 435 0.40 -18.89 -13.18
CA GLU A 435 -0.29 -17.61 -13.06
C GLU A 435 -1.72 -17.72 -12.49
N ASN A 436 -2.30 -18.92 -12.49
CA ASN A 436 -3.65 -19.17 -12.02
C ASN A 436 -3.80 -20.47 -11.22
N PRO A 437 -2.99 -20.70 -10.17
CA PRO A 437 -2.93 -22.00 -9.47
C PRO A 437 -4.27 -22.40 -8.80
N ASN A 438 -5.10 -21.44 -8.46
CA ASN A 438 -6.39 -21.66 -7.80
C ASN A 438 -7.57 -21.79 -8.76
N GLN A 439 -7.41 -21.46 -10.04
CA GLN A 439 -8.52 -21.50 -11.00
C GLN A 439 -8.97 -22.94 -11.27
N GLY A 440 -10.30 -23.16 -11.33
CA GLY A 440 -10.90 -24.44 -11.62
C GLY A 440 -10.96 -25.39 -10.42
N SER A 441 -10.49 -25.00 -9.25
CA SER A 441 -10.75 -25.72 -8.01
C SER A 441 -12.20 -25.54 -7.60
N TYR A 442 -12.94 -26.65 -7.41
CA TYR A 442 -14.35 -26.59 -6.99
C TYR A 442 -14.53 -25.80 -5.69
N PHE A 443 -13.65 -25.99 -4.72
CA PHE A 443 -13.70 -25.25 -3.46
C PHE A 443 -13.50 -23.77 -3.65
N ILE A 444 -12.51 -23.36 -4.42
CA ILE A 444 -12.21 -21.93 -4.68
C ILE A 444 -13.34 -21.25 -5.46
N GLU A 445 -13.95 -21.94 -6.42
CA GLU A 445 -15.08 -21.38 -7.17
C GLU A 445 -16.32 -21.21 -6.30
N GLU A 446 -16.67 -22.23 -5.49
CA GLU A 446 -17.79 -22.15 -4.55
C GLU A 446 -17.56 -21.04 -3.51
N LEU A 447 -16.38 -21.02 -2.91
CA LEU A 447 -16.01 -19.99 -1.93
C LEU A 447 -16.05 -18.57 -2.54
N THR A 448 -15.66 -18.43 -3.81
CA THR A 448 -15.73 -17.14 -4.53
C THR A 448 -17.17 -16.64 -4.64
N ASP A 449 -18.11 -17.53 -5.01
CA ASP A 449 -19.53 -17.20 -5.14
C ASP A 449 -20.15 -16.86 -3.78
N LEU A 450 -19.83 -17.63 -2.73
CA LEU A 450 -20.31 -17.39 -1.37
C LEU A 450 -19.80 -16.05 -0.80
N VAL A 451 -18.52 -15.75 -0.99
CA VAL A 451 -17.93 -14.50 -0.52
C VAL A 451 -18.51 -13.30 -1.28
N GLU A 452 -18.69 -13.41 -2.60
CA GLU A 452 -19.34 -12.38 -3.40
C GLU A 452 -20.76 -12.08 -2.90
N GLU A 453 -21.57 -13.10 -2.70
CA GLU A 453 -22.94 -12.96 -2.18
C GLU A 453 -22.97 -12.28 -0.81
N ALA A 454 -22.09 -12.69 0.11
CA ALA A 454 -22.01 -12.11 1.45
C ALA A 454 -21.60 -10.63 1.41
N ILE A 455 -20.70 -10.24 0.51
CA ILE A 455 -20.29 -8.84 0.32
C ILE A 455 -21.47 -8.03 -0.23
N LEU A 456 -22.19 -8.53 -1.22
CA LEU A 456 -23.36 -7.85 -1.79
C LEU A 456 -24.48 -7.64 -0.75
N GLN A 457 -24.71 -8.63 0.11
CA GLN A 457 -25.65 -8.49 1.24
C GLN A 457 -25.21 -7.40 2.23
N GLU A 458 -23.92 -7.21 2.43
CA GLU A 458 -23.42 -6.14 3.27
C GLU A 458 -23.55 -4.77 2.60
N PHE A 459 -23.46 -4.69 1.28
CA PHE A 459 -23.81 -3.47 0.53
C PHE A 459 -25.27 -3.07 0.71
N ASP A 460 -26.19 -4.03 0.72
CA ASP A 460 -27.61 -3.75 0.99
C ASP A 460 -27.78 -3.17 2.40
N ARG A 461 -27.12 -3.73 3.42
CA ARG A 461 -27.15 -3.20 4.79
C ARG A 461 -26.60 -1.78 4.90
N LEU A 462 -25.55 -1.45 4.15
CA LEU A 462 -25.03 -0.07 4.09
C LEU A 462 -26.01 0.85 3.37
N THR A 463 -26.61 0.40 2.27
CA THR A 463 -27.58 1.16 1.48
C THR A 463 -28.81 1.52 2.31
N ASP A 464 -29.35 0.59 3.10
CA ASP A 464 -30.48 0.80 4.00
C ASP A 464 -30.20 1.87 5.07
N ARG A 465 -28.94 2.18 5.33
CA ARG A 465 -28.47 3.19 6.30
C ARG A 465 -28.09 4.52 5.67
N GLY A 466 -28.40 4.72 4.40
CA GLY A 466 -28.02 5.93 3.67
C GLY A 466 -26.62 5.87 3.05
N GLY A 467 -26.15 4.67 2.72
CA GLY A 467 -24.82 4.43 2.15
C GLY A 467 -23.72 4.48 3.21
N VAL A 468 -22.48 4.57 2.75
CA VAL A 468 -21.30 4.58 3.64
C VAL A 468 -21.36 5.73 4.65
N LEU A 469 -21.67 6.95 4.18
CA LEU A 469 -21.67 8.13 5.05
C LEU A 469 -22.82 8.08 6.08
N GLY A 470 -24.03 7.71 5.67
CA GLY A 470 -25.16 7.54 6.61
C GLY A 470 -24.92 6.41 7.62
N ALA A 471 -24.27 5.33 7.20
CA ALA A 471 -23.87 4.26 8.10
C ALA A 471 -22.76 4.70 9.09
N MET A 472 -21.86 5.61 8.68
CA MET A 472 -20.87 6.21 9.58
C MET A 472 -21.52 7.11 10.64
N GLU A 473 -22.51 7.93 10.26
CA GLU A 473 -23.24 8.77 11.21
C GLU A 473 -23.93 7.95 12.31
N SER A 474 -24.43 6.77 11.96
CA SER A 474 -25.03 5.83 12.92
C SER A 474 -24.01 4.93 13.62
N MET A 475 -22.72 5.10 13.37
CA MET A 475 -21.61 4.28 13.89
C MET A 475 -21.73 2.78 13.56
N TYR A 476 -22.42 2.43 12.47
CA TYR A 476 -22.65 1.05 12.09
C TYR A 476 -21.37 0.27 11.83
N GLN A 477 -20.46 0.85 11.03
CA GLN A 477 -19.20 0.17 10.69
C GLN A 477 -18.35 -0.07 11.95
N ARG A 478 -18.22 0.92 12.83
CA ARG A 478 -17.48 0.78 14.09
C ARG A 478 -18.08 -0.30 14.99
N GLY A 479 -19.41 -0.27 15.17
CA GLY A 479 -20.11 -1.26 15.98
C GLY A 479 -19.89 -2.69 15.44
N LYS A 480 -20.05 -2.88 14.13
CA LYS A 480 -19.85 -4.18 13.49
C LYS A 480 -18.41 -4.69 13.65
N ILE A 481 -17.41 -3.84 13.45
CA ILE A 481 -16.00 -4.19 13.64
C ILE A 481 -15.73 -4.61 15.09
N GLN A 482 -16.29 -3.88 16.06
CA GLN A 482 -16.13 -4.19 17.49
C GLN A 482 -16.81 -5.53 17.86
N ASP A 483 -18.01 -5.79 17.36
CA ASP A 483 -18.73 -7.04 17.61
C ASP A 483 -17.96 -8.25 17.04
N GLU A 484 -17.43 -8.13 15.84
CA GLU A 484 -16.62 -9.16 15.21
C GLU A 484 -15.29 -9.37 15.95
N SER A 485 -14.64 -8.27 16.39
CA SER A 485 -13.42 -8.34 17.21
C SER A 485 -13.69 -9.11 18.52
N LEU A 486 -14.78 -8.77 19.21
CA LEU A 486 -15.17 -9.44 20.43
C LEU A 486 -15.46 -10.94 20.19
N HIS A 487 -16.10 -11.26 19.08
CA HIS A 487 -16.36 -12.66 18.68
C HIS A 487 -15.06 -13.46 18.51
N TYR A 488 -14.08 -12.93 17.79
CA TYR A 488 -12.78 -13.57 17.65
C TYR A 488 -12.06 -13.75 18.99
N GLU A 489 -12.04 -12.70 19.83
CA GLU A 489 -11.39 -12.79 21.14
C GLU A 489 -12.07 -13.80 22.06
N THR A 490 -13.39 -13.87 22.04
CA THR A 490 -14.15 -14.88 22.80
C THR A 490 -13.77 -16.30 22.38
N LYS A 491 -13.66 -16.55 21.07
CA LYS A 491 -13.24 -17.86 20.54
C LYS A 491 -11.79 -18.22 20.86
N LYS A 492 -10.89 -17.22 20.87
CA LYS A 492 -9.50 -17.42 21.29
C LYS A 492 -9.43 -17.81 22.77
N HIS A 493 -10.17 -17.09 23.64
CA HIS A 493 -10.19 -17.36 25.07
C HIS A 493 -10.85 -18.71 25.41
N SER A 494 -11.91 -19.10 24.73
CA SER A 494 -12.56 -20.39 24.94
C SER A 494 -11.77 -21.58 24.37
N GLY A 495 -10.78 -21.33 23.50
CA GLY A 495 -10.06 -22.36 22.76
C GLY A 495 -10.81 -22.89 21.54
N GLU A 496 -12.01 -22.39 21.23
CA GLU A 496 -12.75 -22.75 20.02
C GLU A 496 -11.98 -22.35 18.76
N LEU A 497 -11.27 -21.23 18.78
CA LEU A 497 -10.29 -20.84 17.77
C LEU A 497 -8.90 -21.27 18.25
N PRO A 498 -8.35 -22.38 17.74
CA PRO A 498 -7.04 -22.86 18.16
C PRO A 498 -5.93 -21.97 17.61
N ILE A 499 -4.99 -21.60 18.49
CA ILE A 499 -3.78 -20.85 18.13
C ILE A 499 -2.59 -21.57 18.72
N VAL A 500 -1.80 -22.20 17.86
CA VAL A 500 -0.63 -23.00 18.24
C VAL A 500 0.40 -22.10 18.95
N GLY A 501 0.88 -22.57 20.09
CA GLY A 501 1.81 -21.81 20.95
C GLY A 501 1.15 -20.74 21.83
N VAL A 502 -0.17 -20.52 21.69
CA VAL A 502 -0.90 -19.49 22.47
C VAL A 502 -1.96 -20.09 23.37
N ASN A 503 -2.90 -20.88 22.83
CA ASN A 503 -3.96 -21.54 23.58
C ASN A 503 -3.99 -23.06 23.38
N MET A 504 -3.11 -23.60 22.52
CA MET A 504 -2.83 -25.02 22.36
C MET A 504 -1.35 -25.23 22.05
N PHE A 505 -0.80 -26.41 22.32
CA PHE A 505 0.61 -26.75 22.09
C PHE A 505 1.56 -25.69 22.67
N MET A 506 1.26 -25.27 23.87
CA MET A 506 2.06 -24.25 24.58
C MET A 506 3.37 -24.85 25.08
N SER A 507 4.44 -24.06 25.12
CA SER A 507 5.70 -24.44 25.76
C SER A 507 5.51 -24.56 27.28
N ASP A 508 6.11 -25.58 27.88
CA ASP A 508 6.20 -25.70 29.34
C ASP A 508 7.24 -24.75 29.95
N HIS A 509 8.03 -24.10 29.11
CA HIS A 509 9.02 -23.11 29.52
C HIS A 509 8.45 -21.70 29.27
N GLU A 510 8.19 -20.94 30.35
CA GLU A 510 7.96 -19.50 30.22
C GLU A 510 9.22 -18.87 29.64
N VAL A 511 9.08 -18.33 28.43
CA VAL A 511 10.11 -17.45 27.88
C VAL A 511 10.06 -16.16 28.69
N GLN A 512 11.04 -15.96 29.56
CA GLN A 512 11.24 -14.71 30.29
C GLN A 512 11.60 -13.56 29.35
#